data_9e43c4a7569c426b0f09fde6bc1ea630
#
_entry.id   9e43c4a7569c426b0f09fde6bc1ea630
#
_cell.length_a   1.000
_cell.length_b   1.000
_cell.length_c   1.000
_cell.angle_alpha   90.00
_cell.angle_beta   90.00
_cell.angle_gamma   90.00
#
_symmetry.space_group_name_H-M   'P 1'
#
loop_
_entity.id
_entity.type
_entity.pdbx_description
1 polymer ?
#
loop_
_entity_poly.entity_id
_entity_poly.type
_entity_poly.pdbx_seq_one_letter_code
_entity_poly.pdbx_strand_id
1 'polypeptide(L)'
;LAKTPRYTTMETELFGPVITIYVYDENDFEATLKLVDTTSEYALTGAVFSKDRYAIELASEKLKNAAGNFYINDKPTGAVVSQQPFGGARASGTNDKAGSALNLLRWVSPRTIKETFVPPTDYRYPFLG
;
A
#
# COMPACT_ATOMS: atom_id res chain seq x y z
N LEU A 1 -24.58 -11.71 2.95
CA LEU A 1 -23.63 -12.48 2.15
C LEU A 1 -23.74 -12.10 0.68
N ALA A 2 -22.61 -11.76 0.06
CA ALA A 2 -22.56 -11.56 -1.38
C ALA A 2 -22.75 -12.90 -2.08
N LYS A 3 -23.64 -12.92 -3.07
CA LYS A 3 -23.91 -14.11 -3.89
C LYS A 3 -22.93 -14.27 -5.04
N THR A 4 -22.26 -13.19 -5.40
CA THR A 4 -21.30 -13.14 -6.47
C THR A 4 -20.06 -12.38 -6.02
N PRO A 5 -18.86 -12.67 -6.56
CA PRO A 5 -17.64 -11.99 -6.16
C PRO A 5 -17.60 -10.49 -6.52
N ARG A 6 -18.42 -10.04 -7.47
CA ARG A 6 -18.52 -8.61 -7.86
C ARG A 6 -19.91 -8.06 -7.49
N TYR A 7 -20.20 -8.10 -6.21
CA TYR A 7 -21.43 -7.54 -5.68
C TYR A 7 -21.27 -6.02 -5.48
N THR A 8 -22.29 -5.24 -5.79
CA THR A 8 -22.23 -3.76 -5.79
C THR A 8 -21.63 -3.17 -4.53
N THR A 9 -21.97 -3.70 -3.34
CA THR A 9 -21.42 -3.19 -2.07
C THR A 9 -19.97 -3.61 -1.78
N MET A 10 -19.36 -4.41 -2.63
CA MET A 10 -17.92 -4.70 -2.61
C MET A 10 -17.14 -3.77 -3.55
N GLU A 11 -17.77 -3.26 -4.60
CA GLU A 11 -17.16 -2.40 -5.59
C GLU A 11 -17.40 -0.91 -5.30
N THR A 12 -18.54 -0.59 -4.66
CA THR A 12 -18.96 0.78 -4.37
C THR A 12 -18.90 1.07 -2.88
N GLU A 13 -18.15 2.08 -2.52
CA GLU A 13 -18.08 2.55 -1.14
C GLU A 13 -19.41 3.21 -0.74
N LEU A 14 -20.03 2.75 0.36
CA LEU A 14 -21.28 3.32 0.88
C LEU A 14 -21.06 4.26 2.07
N PHE A 15 -19.88 4.34 2.58
CA PHE A 15 -19.44 5.18 3.71
C PHE A 15 -20.42 5.18 4.89
N GLY A 16 -20.73 3.97 5.42
CA GLY A 16 -21.68 3.76 6.51
C GLY A 16 -21.44 2.42 7.21
N PRO A 17 -22.24 2.06 8.22
CA PRO A 17 -22.08 0.82 8.99
C PRO A 17 -22.54 -0.40 8.20
N VAL A 18 -21.98 -0.60 7.01
CA VAL A 18 -22.30 -1.71 6.10
C VAL A 18 -21.07 -2.59 5.94
N ILE A 19 -21.23 -3.89 6.17
CA ILE A 19 -20.22 -4.89 5.90
C ILE A 19 -20.74 -5.89 4.87
N THR A 20 -19.96 -6.20 3.87
CA THR A 20 -20.26 -7.21 2.86
C THR A 20 -19.30 -8.37 3.03
N ILE A 21 -19.85 -9.59 3.11
CA ILE A 21 -19.09 -10.81 3.29
C ILE A 21 -19.25 -11.68 2.05
N TYR A 22 -18.11 -12.10 1.49
CA TYR A 22 -18.02 -13.10 0.43
C TYR A 22 -17.34 -14.35 0.97
N VAL A 23 -17.97 -15.50 0.80
CA VAL A 23 -17.42 -16.79 1.21
C VAL A 23 -16.90 -17.50 -0.04
N TYR A 24 -15.70 -18.01 0.03
CA TYR A 24 -15.02 -18.71 -1.07
C TYR A 24 -14.57 -20.10 -0.60
N ASP A 25 -14.33 -21.01 -1.56
CA ASP A 25 -13.76 -22.32 -1.29
C ASP A 25 -12.27 -22.20 -0.97
N GLU A 26 -11.77 -22.98 -0.03
CA GLU A 26 -10.34 -22.93 0.38
C GLU A 26 -9.39 -23.23 -0.78
N ASN A 27 -9.81 -24.04 -1.77
CA ASN A 27 -9.02 -24.32 -2.96
C ASN A 27 -8.91 -23.11 -3.92
N ASP A 28 -9.80 -22.12 -3.77
CA ASP A 28 -9.82 -20.90 -4.59
C ASP A 28 -9.07 -19.73 -3.95
N PHE A 29 -8.23 -19.96 -2.94
CA PHE A 29 -7.57 -18.90 -2.19
C PHE A 29 -6.76 -17.95 -3.08
N GLU A 30 -5.92 -18.46 -3.97
CA GLU A 30 -5.11 -17.61 -4.87
C GLU A 30 -5.99 -16.82 -5.86
N ALA A 31 -7.03 -17.44 -6.41
CA ALA A 31 -7.99 -16.76 -7.26
C ALA A 31 -8.74 -15.65 -6.51
N THR A 32 -9.07 -15.92 -5.23
CA THR A 32 -9.70 -14.94 -4.35
C THR A 32 -8.78 -13.77 -4.04
N LEU A 33 -7.48 -13.98 -3.82
CA LEU A 33 -6.53 -12.89 -3.65
C LEU A 33 -6.47 -11.97 -4.88
N LYS A 34 -6.48 -12.55 -6.08
CA LYS A 34 -6.57 -11.77 -7.32
C LYS A 34 -7.86 -10.98 -7.41
N LEU A 35 -8.98 -11.59 -7.00
CA LEU A 35 -10.26 -10.91 -6.93
C LEU A 35 -10.20 -9.71 -5.98
N VAL A 36 -9.67 -9.88 -4.76
CA VAL A 36 -9.49 -8.82 -3.77
C VAL A 36 -8.69 -7.66 -4.36
N ASP A 37 -7.57 -7.96 -5.04
CA ASP A 37 -6.71 -6.93 -5.65
C ASP A 37 -7.41 -6.11 -6.74
N THR A 38 -8.41 -6.69 -7.43
CA THR A 38 -9.05 -6.08 -8.60
C THR A 38 -10.49 -5.60 -8.37
N THR A 39 -11.04 -5.79 -7.18
CA THR A 39 -12.46 -5.47 -6.93
C THR A 39 -12.71 -3.97 -6.77
N SER A 40 -11.75 -3.23 -6.22
CA SER A 40 -11.89 -1.79 -5.98
C SER A 40 -10.65 -1.03 -6.44
N GLU A 41 -10.85 0.22 -6.82
CA GLU A 41 -9.76 1.15 -7.11
C GLU A 41 -9.11 1.71 -5.84
N TYR A 42 -9.73 1.53 -4.67
CA TYR A 42 -9.21 1.98 -3.38
C TYR A 42 -8.22 0.99 -2.80
N ALA A 43 -7.22 1.50 -2.10
CA ALA A 43 -6.17 0.71 -1.45
C ALA A 43 -5.71 1.38 -0.14
N LEU A 44 -6.65 1.65 0.77
CA LEU A 44 -6.36 2.31 2.05
C LEU A 44 -5.77 1.33 3.05
N THR A 45 -6.56 0.37 3.47
CA THR A 45 -6.18 -0.64 4.46
C THR A 45 -6.59 -2.04 4.01
N GLY A 46 -5.81 -3.03 4.40
CA GLY A 46 -6.13 -4.43 4.22
C GLY A 46 -5.61 -5.25 5.38
N ALA A 47 -6.21 -6.41 5.62
CA ALA A 47 -5.77 -7.31 6.68
C ALA A 47 -5.92 -8.77 6.27
N VAL A 48 -5.01 -9.60 6.75
CA VAL A 48 -5.04 -11.06 6.61
C VAL A 48 -4.98 -11.67 8.00
N PHE A 49 -5.90 -12.59 8.28
CA PHE A 49 -5.94 -13.38 9.50
C PHE A 49 -5.73 -14.84 9.14
N SER A 50 -4.60 -15.41 9.53
CA SER A 50 -4.28 -16.82 9.28
C SER A 50 -3.23 -17.31 10.28
N LYS A 51 -3.26 -18.61 10.58
CA LYS A 51 -2.18 -19.32 11.30
C LYS A 51 -1.17 -19.95 10.33
N ASP A 52 -1.54 -20.10 9.07
CA ASP A 52 -0.68 -20.65 8.03
C ASP A 52 0.26 -19.58 7.49
N ARG A 53 1.57 -19.78 7.68
CA ARG A 53 2.61 -18.86 7.22
C ARG A 53 2.71 -18.78 5.71
N TYR A 54 2.48 -19.90 4.99
CA TYR A 54 2.50 -19.91 3.52
C TYR A 54 1.33 -19.09 2.95
N ALA A 55 0.14 -19.21 3.55
CA ALA A 55 -1.01 -18.39 3.17
C ALA A 55 -0.75 -16.90 3.41
N ILE A 56 -0.09 -16.53 4.52
CA ILE A 56 0.28 -15.15 4.82
C ILE A 56 1.30 -14.62 3.80
N GLU A 57 2.32 -15.39 3.46
CA GLU A 57 3.33 -15.01 2.47
C GLU A 57 2.72 -14.82 1.08
N LEU A 58 1.90 -15.77 0.64
CA LEU A 58 1.18 -15.68 -0.64
C LEU A 58 0.28 -14.45 -0.69
N ALA A 59 -0.52 -14.21 0.37
CA ALA A 59 -1.37 -13.04 0.45
C ALA A 59 -0.56 -11.73 0.45
N SER A 60 0.55 -11.67 1.17
CA SER A 60 1.43 -10.49 1.21
C SER A 60 2.02 -10.17 -0.15
N GLU A 61 2.43 -11.17 -0.92
CA GLU A 61 2.97 -10.99 -2.27
C GLU A 61 1.86 -10.58 -3.26
N LYS A 62 0.72 -11.28 -3.25
CA LYS A 62 -0.37 -11.01 -4.20
C LYS A 62 -1.06 -9.66 -3.93
N LEU A 63 -1.14 -9.23 -2.69
CA LEU A 63 -1.83 -8.01 -2.26
C LEU A 63 -0.89 -6.84 -1.98
N LYS A 64 0.38 -6.89 -2.36
CA LYS A 64 1.38 -5.85 -2.08
C LYS A 64 0.98 -4.44 -2.52
N ASN A 65 0.12 -4.32 -3.52
CA ASN A 65 -0.40 -3.05 -4.02
C ASN A 65 -1.88 -2.79 -3.67
N ALA A 66 -2.51 -3.68 -2.90
CA ALA A 66 -3.93 -3.61 -2.58
C ALA A 66 -4.24 -2.82 -1.29
N ALA A 67 -3.23 -2.41 -0.54
CA ALA A 67 -3.40 -1.62 0.66
C ALA A 67 -2.16 -0.77 0.97
N GLY A 68 -2.35 0.49 1.32
CA GLY A 68 -1.29 1.34 1.84
C GLY A 68 -0.85 0.90 3.25
N ASN A 69 -1.79 0.49 4.08
CA ASN A 69 -1.52 -0.17 5.37
C ASN A 69 -2.04 -1.60 5.33
N PHE A 70 -1.13 -2.56 5.45
CA PHE A 70 -1.42 -3.98 5.40
C PHE A 70 -1.12 -4.63 6.75
N TYR A 71 -2.12 -5.30 7.33
CA TYR A 71 -2.05 -5.87 8.67
C TYR A 71 -2.12 -7.40 8.63
N ILE A 72 -1.33 -8.05 9.46
CA ILE A 72 -1.31 -9.50 9.59
C ILE A 72 -1.65 -9.86 11.04
N ASN A 73 -2.77 -10.56 11.23
CA ASN A 73 -3.26 -10.99 12.55
C ASN A 73 -3.36 -9.86 13.58
N ASP A 74 -3.65 -8.67 13.10
CA ASP A 74 -3.84 -7.48 13.91
C ASP A 74 -5.25 -6.91 13.64
N LYS A 75 -5.45 -5.63 13.68
CA LYS A 75 -6.73 -5.01 13.38
C LYS A 75 -6.95 -4.85 11.87
N PRO A 76 -8.20 -4.76 11.40
CA PRO A 76 -8.50 -4.66 9.98
C PRO A 76 -8.24 -3.28 9.38
N THR A 77 -8.19 -2.22 10.18
CA THR A 77 -8.04 -0.85 9.70
C THR A 77 -7.52 0.11 10.75
N GLY A 78 -7.15 1.32 10.31
CA GLY A 78 -6.63 2.39 11.15
C GLY A 78 -5.17 2.20 11.53
N ALA A 79 -4.59 3.23 12.14
CA ALA A 79 -3.23 3.19 12.67
C ALA A 79 -3.22 3.67 14.11
N VAL A 80 -2.29 3.14 14.89
CA VAL A 80 -1.99 3.63 16.23
C VAL A 80 -0.81 4.59 16.11
N VAL A 81 -0.99 5.82 16.59
CA VAL A 81 0.06 6.84 16.56
C VAL A 81 1.33 6.30 17.24
N SER A 82 2.47 6.54 16.63
CA SER A 82 3.80 6.06 17.04
C SER A 82 4.06 4.56 16.86
N GLN A 83 3.10 3.78 16.41
CA GLN A 83 3.34 2.37 16.06
C GLN A 83 3.59 2.17 14.57
N GLN A 84 2.74 2.74 13.72
CA GLN A 84 2.92 2.70 12.28
C GLN A 84 2.42 4.00 11.63
N PRO A 85 3.04 4.44 10.53
CA PRO A 85 2.51 5.54 9.74
C PRO A 85 1.26 5.09 8.97
N PHE A 86 0.46 6.06 8.53
CA PHE A 86 -0.80 5.80 7.84
C PHE A 86 -0.87 6.52 6.50
N GLY A 87 -1.30 5.78 5.47
CA GLY A 87 -1.54 6.35 4.15
C GLY A 87 -2.10 5.31 3.19
N GLY A 88 -2.95 5.78 2.26
CA GLY A 88 -3.59 4.97 1.24
C GLY A 88 -2.88 5.07 -0.10
N ALA A 89 -2.87 3.97 -0.83
CA ALA A 89 -2.40 3.87 -2.21
C ALA A 89 -3.57 3.92 -3.20
N ARG A 90 -3.29 3.89 -4.50
CA ARG A 90 -4.25 3.97 -5.59
C ARG A 90 -5.19 5.19 -5.42
N ALA A 91 -6.50 5.02 -5.58
CA ALA A 91 -7.48 6.09 -5.38
C ALA A 91 -7.66 6.53 -3.91
N SER A 92 -7.05 5.83 -2.96
CA SER A 92 -7.12 6.19 -1.53
C SER A 92 -6.14 7.27 -1.09
N GLY A 93 -5.28 7.77 -1.97
CA GLY A 93 -4.40 8.89 -1.66
C GLY A 93 -2.99 8.76 -2.22
N THR A 94 -2.12 9.64 -1.77
CA THR A 94 -0.73 9.74 -2.23
C THR A 94 0.25 8.81 -1.49
N ASN A 95 -0.25 8.12 -0.49
CA ASN A 95 0.52 7.19 0.35
C ASN A 95 1.73 7.84 1.06
N ASP A 96 1.62 9.10 1.44
CA ASP A 96 2.72 9.88 2.04
C ASP A 96 3.07 9.47 3.47
N LYS A 97 2.40 8.49 4.03
CA LYS A 97 2.70 7.92 5.36
C LYS A 97 2.73 8.96 6.47
N ALA A 98 1.56 9.56 6.75
CA ALA A 98 1.37 10.45 7.88
C ALA A 98 1.85 9.78 9.18
N GLY A 99 2.61 10.52 9.98
CA GLY A 99 3.28 9.99 11.17
C GLY A 99 4.68 9.43 10.92
N SER A 100 5.24 9.61 9.71
CA SER A 100 6.62 9.27 9.39
C SER A 100 7.39 10.45 8.78
N ALA A 101 8.71 10.36 8.78
CA ALA A 101 9.58 11.35 8.14
C ALA A 101 9.32 11.46 6.61
N LEU A 102 8.81 10.41 5.99
CA LEU A 102 8.48 10.42 4.56
C LEU A 102 7.41 11.47 4.22
N ASN A 103 6.46 11.71 5.12
CA ASN A 103 5.45 12.74 4.94
C ASN A 103 6.05 14.15 4.85
N LEU A 104 7.13 14.41 5.57
CA LEU A 104 7.78 15.71 5.59
C LEU A 104 8.38 16.10 4.23
N LEU A 105 8.72 15.15 3.39
CA LEU A 105 9.23 15.41 2.03
C LEU A 105 8.24 16.18 1.16
N ARG A 106 6.94 16.13 1.46
CA ARG A 106 5.91 16.92 0.77
C ARG A 106 5.97 18.41 1.11
N TRP A 107 6.58 18.76 2.21
CA TRP A 107 6.59 20.12 2.75
C TRP A 107 7.92 20.84 2.57
N VAL A 108 8.92 20.18 1.95
CA VAL A 108 10.25 20.72 1.74
C VAL A 108 10.61 20.69 0.27
N SER A 109 11.45 21.64 -0.13
CA SER A 109 12.08 21.66 -1.46
C SER A 109 13.58 21.43 -1.29
N PRO A 110 14.09 20.23 -1.55
CA PRO A 110 15.51 19.94 -1.43
C PRO A 110 16.34 20.82 -2.37
N ARG A 111 17.43 21.37 -1.85
CA ARG A 111 18.41 22.13 -2.64
C ARG A 111 19.78 21.50 -2.49
N THR A 112 20.41 21.20 -3.60
CA THR A 112 21.81 20.75 -3.65
C THR A 112 22.70 21.91 -4.03
N ILE A 113 23.76 22.13 -3.24
CA ILE A 113 24.80 23.10 -3.54
C ILE A 113 26.09 22.32 -3.73
N LYS A 114 26.74 22.51 -4.88
CA LYS A 114 28.10 22.04 -5.17
C LYS A 114 28.97 23.22 -5.43
N GLU A 115 30.04 23.37 -4.65
CA GLU A 115 31.04 24.40 -4.83
C GLU A 115 32.39 23.76 -5.16
N THR A 116 33.08 24.31 -6.15
CA THR A 116 34.42 23.88 -6.53
C THR A 116 35.38 25.05 -6.34
N PHE A 117 36.30 24.93 -5.38
CA PHE A 117 37.26 26.00 -5.06
C PHE A 117 38.32 26.20 -6.16
N VAL A 118 38.65 25.11 -6.86
CA VAL A 118 39.54 25.19 -8.03
C VAL A 118 38.71 24.81 -9.25
N PRO A 119 38.28 25.78 -10.08
CA PRO A 119 37.47 25.49 -11.26
C PRO A 119 38.21 24.55 -12.24
N PRO A 120 37.52 23.59 -12.83
CA PRO A 120 38.09 22.70 -13.82
C PRO A 120 38.52 23.48 -15.06
N THR A 121 39.70 23.20 -15.58
CA THR A 121 40.22 23.78 -16.81
C THR A 121 40.07 22.85 -18.02
N ASP A 122 39.71 21.59 -17.79
CA ASP A 122 39.45 20.59 -18.81
C ASP A 122 37.97 20.23 -18.82
N TYR A 123 37.36 20.18 -20.00
CA TYR A 123 35.93 19.82 -20.18
C TYR A 123 35.69 18.32 -20.07
N ARG A 124 36.72 17.50 -20.14
CA ARG A 124 36.61 16.05 -20.06
C ARG A 124 36.34 15.61 -18.62
N TYR A 125 35.55 14.58 -18.49
CA TYR A 125 35.38 13.91 -17.20
C TYR A 125 36.66 13.13 -16.84
N PRO A 126 37.05 13.05 -15.55
CA PRO A 126 38.28 12.36 -15.13
C PRO A 126 38.40 10.90 -15.61
N PHE A 127 37.27 10.21 -15.81
CA PHE A 127 37.25 8.82 -16.30
C PHE A 127 37.51 8.71 -17.83
N LEU A 128 37.55 9.79 -18.54
CA LEU A 128 37.87 9.80 -19.97
C LEU A 128 39.39 9.92 -20.26
N GLY A 129 40.22 9.91 -19.22
CA GLY A 129 41.65 9.86 -19.25
C GLY A 129 42.31 11.21 -19.49
#